data_60968127015db7e4429368570b172ed2
#
_entry.id   60968127015db7e4429368570b172ed2
#
_cell.length_a   1.000
_cell.length_b   1.000
_cell.length_c   1.000
_cell.angle_alpha   90.00
_cell.angle_beta   90.00
_cell.angle_gamma   90.00
#
_symmetry.space_group_name_H-M   'P 1'
#
loop_
_entity.id
_entity.type
_entity.pdbx_description
1 polymer ?
#
loop_
_entity_poly.entity_id
_entity_poly.type
_entity_poly.pdbx_seq_one_letter_code
_entity_poly.pdbx_strand_id
1 'polypeptide(L)'
;MKTLIPSFLIFVSAAFASAQTFEEMSFPDITTTGSSSRSANFLDLNNDGRDDIFFSNGLSTGEKNMLYLNNGDGTFTTVTNDDIVQHSIRAVGASFADVDNDEDMDGYVVTWGSGGQPKRNYFYRNNGNGTFSFEPEVAPNLTYSETATWIDVNNDQLLDLYITNSAGSLRNLYFENQGDGTFLQRNDMVITNENKPSRSVDWVDYDNDGDSDLFITNEGNNPNTLYRNDGADDFTQITNLTIVQQIRDSMGSSWADVDNDGDFDLLVTNFEQANQLFINENGNFTEMTDSEIAEEVVSSFGSTFGDMDNDGDLDLFIGNAYSDTHFTNSIFINDGSGNFTKLNSGVLAEHQGWTYSAAFGDYNNDGWLDIILANNQNESQTNSVFRNTGTGNNWIKFTCTGTNSNKSAIGAVLKLTTVINGNIVTQMRKVEASSGYASQNSLNIHFGLGNADSIQELEIRWPSGLIETFTGLQINNTYTLIEGTGIMHTAEPENKSIVKIYPNPAKDLLYIDLKNYETEKDYKILILNTEGKKLISHDLNSEKKINISMLSAGIYFYQLQQNGHIHSTGKFIKN
;
A
#
# COMPACT_ATOMS: atom_id res chain seq x y z
N MET A 1 35.74 58.39 -15.50
CA MET A 1 35.61 57.05 -14.88
C MET A 1 34.15 56.65 -15.02
N LYS A 2 33.85 55.71 -15.94
CA LYS A 2 32.52 55.17 -16.07
C LYS A 2 32.53 53.81 -15.33
N THR A 3 31.79 53.76 -14.25
CA THR A 3 31.58 52.51 -13.48
C THR A 3 30.58 51.61 -14.24
N LEU A 4 31.06 50.45 -14.71
CA LEU A 4 30.24 49.37 -15.20
C LEU A 4 29.63 48.64 -13.98
N ILE A 5 28.30 48.57 -13.92
CA ILE A 5 27.55 47.69 -13.02
C ILE A 5 27.36 46.37 -13.77
N PRO A 6 27.78 45.20 -13.24
CA PRO A 6 27.47 43.95 -13.86
C PRO A 6 26.00 43.61 -13.60
N SER A 7 25.21 43.46 -14.66
CA SER A 7 23.87 42.86 -14.59
C SER A 7 24.00 41.35 -14.31
N PHE A 8 23.58 40.94 -13.14
CA PHE A 8 23.36 39.51 -12.83
C PHE A 8 22.06 39.11 -13.52
N LEU A 9 22.14 38.31 -14.57
CA LEU A 9 20.97 37.56 -15.07
C LEU A 9 20.71 36.43 -14.08
N ILE A 10 19.63 36.54 -13.32
CA ILE A 10 19.05 35.44 -12.60
C ILE A 10 18.32 34.60 -13.65
N PHE A 11 18.87 33.44 -14.01
CA PHE A 11 18.12 32.42 -14.71
C PHE A 11 17.15 31.81 -13.69
N VAL A 12 15.90 32.21 -13.71
CA VAL A 12 14.79 31.47 -13.12
C VAL A 12 14.57 30.31 -14.08
N SER A 13 15.08 29.13 -13.76
CA SER A 13 14.61 27.91 -14.37
C SER A 13 13.18 27.71 -13.90
N ALA A 14 12.20 28.05 -14.74
CA ALA A 14 10.85 27.53 -14.57
C ALA A 14 10.96 26.02 -14.78
N ALA A 15 11.02 25.26 -13.71
CA ALA A 15 10.65 23.87 -13.74
C ALA A 15 9.18 23.85 -14.16
N PHE A 16 8.89 23.42 -15.38
CA PHE A 16 7.56 23.04 -15.76
C PHE A 16 7.27 21.80 -14.91
N ALA A 17 6.44 21.94 -13.86
CA ALA A 17 5.80 20.81 -13.25
C ALA A 17 5.12 20.04 -14.40
N SER A 18 5.58 18.85 -14.71
CA SER A 18 4.93 17.99 -15.69
C SER A 18 3.53 17.74 -15.12
N ALA A 19 2.51 18.16 -15.86
CA ALA A 19 1.13 17.95 -15.42
C ALA A 19 0.97 16.44 -15.22
N GLN A 20 0.72 16.02 -13.99
CA GLN A 20 0.39 14.64 -13.68
C GLN A 20 -0.82 14.23 -14.50
N THR A 21 -0.72 13.13 -15.21
CA THR A 21 -1.73 12.69 -16.15
C THR A 21 -2.58 11.59 -15.53
N PHE A 22 -3.45 11.98 -14.59
CA PHE A 22 -4.49 11.07 -14.11
C PHE A 22 -5.70 11.09 -15.03
N GLU A 23 -6.33 9.94 -15.20
CA GLU A 23 -7.59 9.75 -15.90
C GLU A 23 -8.61 9.14 -14.92
N GLU A 24 -9.76 9.78 -14.75
CA GLU A 24 -10.83 9.21 -13.93
C GLU A 24 -11.46 8.03 -14.65
N MET A 25 -11.41 6.87 -14.02
CA MET A 25 -11.88 5.63 -14.58
C MET A 25 -13.37 5.42 -14.32
N SER A 26 -14.07 4.84 -15.27
CA SER A 26 -15.48 4.47 -15.12
C SER A 26 -15.62 2.97 -14.92
N PHE A 27 -15.75 2.56 -13.66
CA PHE A 27 -16.09 1.18 -13.28
C PHE A 27 -17.52 1.20 -12.71
N PRO A 28 -18.55 0.74 -13.46
CA PRO A 28 -19.96 0.94 -13.08
C PRO A 28 -20.30 0.57 -11.64
N ASP A 29 -19.78 -0.54 -11.14
CA ASP A 29 -20.08 -0.99 -9.78
C ASP A 29 -19.37 -0.17 -8.69
N ILE A 30 -18.21 0.44 -9.00
CA ILE A 30 -17.40 1.25 -8.08
C ILE A 30 -17.83 2.71 -8.15
N THR A 31 -17.89 3.27 -9.37
CA THR A 31 -17.99 4.71 -9.59
C THR A 31 -19.41 5.21 -9.84
N THR A 32 -20.43 4.34 -9.80
CA THR A 32 -21.85 4.73 -9.94
C THR A 32 -22.72 4.37 -8.75
N THR A 33 -22.23 3.53 -7.82
CA THR A 33 -22.95 3.17 -6.61
C THR A 33 -22.59 4.14 -5.49
N GLY A 34 -23.55 4.94 -5.04
CA GLY A 34 -23.36 5.82 -3.88
C GLY A 34 -23.25 5.03 -2.59
N SER A 35 -22.28 5.39 -1.75
CA SER A 35 -21.98 4.75 -0.48
C SER A 35 -21.47 5.75 0.56
N SER A 36 -21.30 5.29 1.79
CA SER A 36 -20.72 6.04 2.89
C SER A 36 -19.31 5.52 3.18
N SER A 37 -18.44 5.53 2.16
CA SER A 37 -17.11 4.90 2.27
C SER A 37 -16.15 5.70 3.14
N ARG A 38 -15.34 5.00 3.93
CA ARG A 38 -14.39 5.60 4.86
C ARG A 38 -12.96 5.08 4.72
N SER A 39 -12.79 3.79 4.41
CA SER A 39 -11.48 3.19 4.17
C SER A 39 -11.35 2.84 2.70
N ALA A 40 -10.19 3.11 2.12
CA ALA A 40 -9.78 2.70 0.79
C ALA A 40 -8.54 1.81 0.89
N ASN A 41 -8.56 0.64 0.25
CA ASN A 41 -7.46 -0.32 0.36
C ASN A 41 -7.17 -0.95 -1.00
N PHE A 42 -5.89 -0.96 -1.39
CA PHE A 42 -5.36 -1.71 -2.52
C PHE A 42 -4.55 -2.90 -2.03
N LEU A 43 -4.97 -4.13 -2.32
CA LEU A 43 -4.33 -5.35 -1.82
C LEU A 43 -4.60 -6.54 -2.73
N ASP A 44 -3.65 -7.44 -2.91
CA ASP A 44 -3.88 -8.74 -3.53
C ASP A 44 -4.57 -9.68 -2.52
N LEU A 45 -5.89 -9.75 -2.59
CA LEU A 45 -6.71 -10.52 -1.66
C LEU A 45 -7.03 -11.95 -2.14
N ASN A 46 -6.63 -12.29 -3.37
CA ASN A 46 -6.86 -13.60 -3.96
C ASN A 46 -5.58 -14.30 -4.43
N ASN A 47 -4.41 -13.73 -4.11
CA ASN A 47 -3.08 -14.23 -4.44
C ASN A 47 -2.84 -14.43 -5.95
N ASP A 48 -3.37 -13.55 -6.76
CA ASP A 48 -3.18 -13.60 -8.21
C ASP A 48 -2.11 -12.61 -8.73
N GLY A 49 -1.48 -11.86 -7.83
CA GLY A 49 -0.41 -10.89 -8.10
C GLY A 49 -0.93 -9.52 -8.57
N ARG A 50 -2.21 -9.22 -8.33
CA ARG A 50 -2.84 -7.96 -8.71
C ARG A 50 -3.56 -7.34 -7.54
N ASP A 51 -3.46 -6.03 -7.40
CA ASP A 51 -4.18 -5.31 -6.36
C ASP A 51 -5.69 -5.32 -6.63
N ASP A 52 -6.46 -5.86 -5.69
CA ASP A 52 -7.91 -5.78 -5.58
C ASP A 52 -8.29 -4.50 -4.81
N ILE A 53 -9.56 -4.13 -4.82
CA ILE A 53 -10.06 -2.92 -4.16
C ILE A 53 -11.05 -3.29 -3.06
N PHE A 54 -10.80 -2.80 -1.83
CA PHE A 54 -11.74 -2.90 -0.72
C PHE A 54 -12.11 -1.51 -0.19
N PHE A 55 -13.41 -1.28 0.04
CA PHE A 55 -13.93 -0.11 0.76
C PHE A 55 -14.73 -0.52 1.98
N SER A 56 -14.41 0.05 3.13
CA SER A 56 -15.28 -0.03 4.30
C SER A 56 -16.35 1.06 4.24
N ASN A 57 -17.59 0.74 4.67
CA ASN A 57 -18.73 1.65 4.61
C ASN A 57 -19.30 1.96 5.98
N GLY A 58 -19.49 3.27 6.26
CA GLY A 58 -19.78 3.78 7.60
C GLY A 58 -21.10 4.52 7.76
N LEU A 59 -22.15 4.16 7.00
CA LEU A 59 -23.48 4.73 7.18
C LEU A 59 -23.96 4.60 8.64
N SER A 60 -24.53 5.65 9.19
CA SER A 60 -24.95 5.70 10.61
C SER A 60 -25.91 4.59 11.02
N THR A 61 -26.72 4.08 10.07
CA THR A 61 -27.63 2.94 10.25
C THR A 61 -27.00 1.57 9.96
N GLY A 62 -25.77 1.54 9.49
CA GLY A 62 -25.05 0.37 9.00
C GLY A 62 -25.16 0.20 7.49
N GLU A 63 -24.05 -0.15 6.87
CA GLU A 63 -23.93 -0.42 5.43
C GLU A 63 -22.99 -1.61 5.21
N LYS A 64 -23.10 -2.27 4.07
CA LYS A 64 -22.21 -3.36 3.68
C LYS A 64 -20.90 -2.80 3.09
N ASN A 65 -19.79 -3.42 3.41
CA ASN A 65 -18.51 -3.14 2.76
C ASN A 65 -18.54 -3.58 1.28
N MET A 66 -17.57 -3.12 0.50
CA MET A 66 -17.42 -3.43 -0.91
C MET A 66 -16.07 -4.06 -1.20
N LEU A 67 -16.07 -5.15 -1.96
CA LEU A 67 -14.87 -5.83 -2.43
C LEU A 67 -14.98 -6.06 -3.95
N TYR A 68 -13.92 -5.70 -4.66
CA TYR A 68 -13.79 -5.80 -6.10
C TYR A 68 -12.50 -6.51 -6.46
N LEU A 69 -12.59 -7.71 -7.03
CA LEU A 69 -11.45 -8.50 -7.46
C LEU A 69 -10.99 -8.08 -8.86
N ASN A 70 -9.71 -7.86 -9.01
CA ASN A 70 -9.07 -7.41 -10.24
C ASN A 70 -8.94 -8.57 -11.25
N ASN A 71 -9.55 -8.45 -12.42
CA ASN A 71 -9.52 -9.50 -13.45
C ASN A 71 -8.23 -9.49 -14.31
N GLY A 72 -7.34 -8.50 -14.15
CA GLY A 72 -6.11 -8.35 -14.93
C GLY A 72 -6.31 -7.94 -16.40
N ASP A 73 -7.51 -7.58 -16.78
CA ASP A 73 -7.86 -7.12 -18.12
C ASP A 73 -8.37 -5.66 -18.12
N GLY A 74 -8.16 -4.95 -17.01
CA GLY A 74 -8.64 -3.60 -16.76
C GLY A 74 -10.09 -3.54 -16.27
N THR A 75 -10.66 -4.66 -15.83
CA THR A 75 -11.99 -4.73 -15.21
C THR A 75 -11.93 -5.35 -13.82
N PHE A 76 -12.99 -5.14 -13.02
CA PHE A 76 -13.13 -5.72 -11.69
C PHE A 76 -14.40 -6.57 -11.60
N THR A 77 -14.34 -7.62 -10.78
CA THR A 77 -15.50 -8.45 -10.42
C THR A 77 -15.99 -8.06 -9.02
N THR A 78 -17.24 -7.61 -8.91
CA THR A 78 -17.87 -7.29 -7.63
C THR A 78 -18.17 -8.55 -6.83
N VAL A 79 -17.66 -8.65 -5.62
CA VAL A 79 -17.98 -9.72 -4.68
C VAL A 79 -19.29 -9.39 -3.98
N THR A 80 -20.31 -10.26 -4.11
CA THR A 80 -21.67 -10.00 -3.57
C THR A 80 -22.14 -11.02 -2.56
N ASN A 81 -21.47 -12.17 -2.44
CA ASN A 81 -21.90 -13.28 -1.58
C ASN A 81 -20.71 -13.82 -0.80
N ASP A 82 -20.19 -13.01 0.11
CA ASP A 82 -19.07 -13.33 0.97
C ASP A 82 -19.24 -12.63 2.33
N ASP A 83 -18.73 -13.22 3.42
CA ASP A 83 -18.93 -12.68 4.78
C ASP A 83 -18.43 -11.24 4.91
N ILE A 84 -17.28 -10.89 4.30
CA ILE A 84 -16.68 -9.55 4.40
C ILE A 84 -17.55 -8.44 3.81
N VAL A 85 -18.47 -8.78 2.90
CA VAL A 85 -19.44 -7.86 2.26
C VAL A 85 -20.89 -8.12 2.66
N GLN A 86 -21.17 -9.02 3.63
CA GLN A 86 -22.55 -9.31 4.04
C GLN A 86 -23.00 -8.58 5.30
N HIS A 87 -22.07 -8.17 6.17
CA HIS A 87 -22.42 -7.50 7.41
C HIS A 87 -22.76 -6.01 7.17
N SER A 88 -23.97 -5.60 7.63
CA SER A 88 -24.37 -4.20 7.61
C SER A 88 -23.88 -3.54 8.91
N ILE A 89 -22.76 -2.85 8.84
CA ILE A 89 -22.03 -2.29 9.99
C ILE A 89 -21.73 -0.81 9.76
N ARG A 90 -21.41 -0.09 10.81
CA ARG A 90 -20.86 1.26 10.71
C ARG A 90 -19.35 1.16 10.75
N ALA A 91 -18.76 0.74 9.64
CA ALA A 91 -17.32 0.61 9.53
C ALA A 91 -16.63 1.98 9.47
N VAL A 92 -15.38 2.02 9.92
CA VAL A 92 -14.46 3.17 9.76
C VAL A 92 -13.23 2.69 9.01
N GLY A 93 -12.21 2.18 9.69
CA GLY A 93 -11.01 1.66 9.08
C GLY A 93 -11.10 0.18 8.71
N ALA A 94 -10.24 -0.23 7.79
CA ALA A 94 -9.92 -1.62 7.54
C ALA A 94 -8.41 -1.76 7.39
N SER A 95 -7.86 -2.88 7.86
CA SER A 95 -6.45 -3.21 7.72
C SER A 95 -6.32 -4.70 7.44
N PHE A 96 -5.42 -5.04 6.52
CA PHE A 96 -5.22 -6.41 6.06
C PHE A 96 -3.77 -6.84 6.27
N ALA A 97 -3.60 -8.08 6.72
CA ALA A 97 -2.30 -8.69 6.93
C ALA A 97 -2.44 -10.22 6.97
N ASP A 98 -1.39 -10.94 6.63
CA ASP A 98 -1.30 -12.38 6.83
C ASP A 98 -0.96 -12.64 8.31
N VAL A 99 -1.98 -12.90 9.14
CA VAL A 99 -1.82 -12.96 10.59
C VAL A 99 -1.53 -14.37 11.13
N ASP A 100 -1.65 -15.42 10.28
CA ASP A 100 -1.30 -16.80 10.65
C ASP A 100 -0.19 -17.39 9.77
N ASN A 101 0.41 -16.55 8.92
CA ASN A 101 1.54 -16.89 8.05
C ASN A 101 1.23 -18.01 7.02
N ASP A 102 -0.02 -18.03 6.50
CA ASP A 102 -0.47 -18.95 5.44
C ASP A 102 -0.40 -18.35 4.02
N GLU A 103 0.15 -17.15 3.89
CA GLU A 103 0.31 -16.35 2.67
C GLU A 103 -1.01 -15.74 2.13
N ASP A 104 -2.09 -15.74 2.93
CA ASP A 104 -3.36 -15.13 2.60
C ASP A 104 -3.62 -13.89 3.48
N MET A 105 -4.05 -12.77 2.89
CA MET A 105 -4.28 -11.53 3.62
C MET A 105 -5.63 -11.55 4.33
N ASP A 106 -5.62 -11.62 5.67
CA ASP A 106 -6.80 -11.54 6.53
C ASP A 106 -7.25 -10.09 6.73
N GLY A 107 -8.56 -9.87 6.93
CA GLY A 107 -9.13 -8.54 7.06
C GLY A 107 -9.63 -8.22 8.48
N TYR A 108 -9.26 -7.05 9.01
CA TYR A 108 -9.83 -6.51 10.24
C TYR A 108 -10.53 -5.18 9.98
N VAL A 109 -11.83 -5.13 10.24
CA VAL A 109 -12.68 -3.96 10.02
C VAL A 109 -13.14 -3.41 11.36
N VAL A 110 -12.77 -2.15 11.63
CA VAL A 110 -13.17 -1.46 12.86
C VAL A 110 -14.50 -0.73 12.70
N THR A 111 -15.25 -0.61 13.80
CA THR A 111 -16.58 0.01 13.82
C THR A 111 -16.68 1.12 14.86
N TRP A 112 -17.36 2.20 14.50
CA TRP A 112 -17.57 3.36 15.39
C TRP A 112 -18.84 3.22 16.25
N GLY A 113 -19.44 2.13 16.40
CA GLY A 113 -20.68 2.00 17.15
C GLY A 113 -21.91 2.54 16.38
N SER A 114 -23.10 2.24 16.86
CA SER A 114 -24.36 2.65 16.23
C SER A 114 -25.45 2.86 17.27
N GLY A 115 -26.32 3.87 17.06
CA GLY A 115 -27.39 4.20 18.00
C GLY A 115 -26.88 4.67 19.36
N GLY A 116 -25.69 5.29 19.44
CA GLY A 116 -25.05 5.73 20.68
C GLY A 116 -24.54 4.58 21.55
N GLN A 117 -24.36 3.39 20.99
CA GLN A 117 -23.81 2.22 21.66
C GLN A 117 -22.54 1.73 20.94
N PRO A 118 -21.53 1.30 21.70
CA PRO A 118 -20.34 0.67 21.12
C PRO A 118 -20.72 -0.62 20.41
N LYS A 119 -19.95 -0.98 19.38
CA LYS A 119 -20.13 -2.21 18.61
C LYS A 119 -18.82 -2.99 18.58
N ARG A 120 -18.95 -4.27 18.23
CA ARG A 120 -17.78 -5.12 18.01
C ARG A 120 -17.12 -4.75 16.68
N ASN A 121 -15.81 -4.95 16.59
CA ASN A 121 -15.08 -4.98 15.35
C ASN A 121 -15.24 -6.35 14.66
N TYR A 122 -14.80 -6.47 13.41
CA TYR A 122 -15.01 -7.65 12.59
C TYR A 122 -13.67 -8.15 12.05
N PHE A 123 -13.34 -9.40 12.37
CA PHE A 123 -12.23 -10.09 11.79
C PHE A 123 -12.72 -11.10 10.75
N TYR A 124 -12.08 -11.13 9.60
CA TYR A 124 -12.40 -11.99 8.48
C TYR A 124 -11.16 -12.76 8.08
N ARG A 125 -11.19 -14.09 8.27
CA ARG A 125 -10.15 -15.00 7.82
C ARG A 125 -10.25 -15.15 6.31
N ASN A 126 -9.16 -14.96 5.56
CA ASN A 126 -9.08 -15.28 4.15
C ASN A 126 -8.95 -16.81 3.98
N ASN A 127 -9.64 -17.37 2.99
CA ASN A 127 -9.61 -18.79 2.70
C ASN A 127 -8.66 -19.14 1.54
N GLY A 128 -7.79 -18.23 1.12
CA GLY A 128 -6.77 -18.41 0.07
C GLY A 128 -7.29 -18.34 -1.37
N ASN A 129 -8.46 -17.79 -1.57
CA ASN A 129 -9.07 -17.70 -2.91
C ASN A 129 -9.92 -16.43 -3.10
N GLY A 130 -9.66 -15.39 -2.29
CA GLY A 130 -10.42 -14.15 -2.30
C GLY A 130 -11.81 -14.29 -1.67
N THR A 131 -12.06 -15.34 -0.88
CA THR A 131 -13.26 -15.48 -0.04
C THR A 131 -12.89 -15.45 1.44
N PHE A 132 -13.81 -14.93 2.26
CA PHE A 132 -13.56 -14.66 3.66
C PHE A 132 -14.58 -15.35 4.57
N SER A 133 -14.13 -15.76 5.75
CA SER A 133 -14.96 -16.31 6.82
C SER A 133 -14.94 -15.40 8.03
N PHE A 134 -16.09 -15.02 8.56
CA PHE A 134 -16.19 -14.18 9.74
C PHE A 134 -15.85 -14.95 11.02
N GLU A 135 -14.85 -14.47 11.79
CA GLU A 135 -14.44 -15.04 13.08
C GLU A 135 -14.76 -14.10 14.24
N PRO A 136 -15.90 -14.29 14.92
CA PRO A 136 -16.39 -13.37 15.94
C PRO A 136 -15.56 -13.35 17.23
N GLU A 137 -14.71 -14.32 17.49
CA GLU A 137 -13.98 -14.43 18.76
C GLU A 137 -12.64 -13.67 18.74
N VAL A 138 -12.19 -13.22 17.56
CA VAL A 138 -11.00 -12.38 17.46
C VAL A 138 -11.33 -10.95 17.86
N ALA A 139 -10.64 -10.43 18.88
CA ALA A 139 -10.79 -9.08 19.44
C ALA A 139 -12.27 -8.65 19.60
N PRO A 140 -13.09 -9.35 20.43
CA PRO A 140 -14.54 -9.23 20.47
C PRO A 140 -15.06 -7.99 21.24
N ASN A 141 -14.19 -7.04 21.58
CA ASN A 141 -14.53 -5.87 22.40
C ASN A 141 -15.57 -4.98 21.75
N LEU A 142 -16.43 -4.40 22.58
CA LEU A 142 -17.39 -3.37 22.15
C LEU A 142 -16.73 -2.00 22.30
N THR A 143 -16.51 -1.31 21.20
CA THR A 143 -15.70 -0.09 21.12
C THR A 143 -16.31 0.97 20.21
N TYR A 144 -15.65 2.13 20.17
CA TYR A 144 -15.81 3.18 19.16
C TYR A 144 -14.45 3.31 18.45
N SER A 145 -14.12 2.31 17.65
CA SER A 145 -12.80 2.20 17.03
C SER A 145 -12.71 3.04 15.75
N GLU A 146 -11.53 3.58 15.49
CA GLU A 146 -11.24 4.43 14.34
C GLU A 146 -10.30 3.76 13.34
N THR A 147 -9.14 3.30 13.80
CA THR A 147 -8.12 2.67 12.97
C THR A 147 -7.61 1.40 13.64
N ALA A 148 -7.20 0.44 12.83
CA ALA A 148 -6.45 -0.75 13.26
C ALA A 148 -5.20 -0.87 12.40
N THR A 149 -4.14 -1.45 12.98
CA THR A 149 -2.89 -1.73 12.26
C THR A 149 -2.23 -2.98 12.83
N TRP A 150 -1.40 -3.62 12.02
CA TRP A 150 -0.68 -4.83 12.34
C TRP A 150 0.82 -4.58 12.37
N ILE A 151 1.50 -5.17 13.33
CA ILE A 151 2.95 -5.17 13.47
C ILE A 151 3.38 -6.35 14.34
N ASP A 152 4.56 -6.89 14.13
CA ASP A 152 5.22 -7.82 15.04
C ASP A 152 6.00 -7.02 16.08
N VAL A 153 5.38 -6.78 17.26
CA VAL A 153 5.97 -5.94 18.30
C VAL A 153 7.10 -6.65 19.04
N ASN A 154 6.94 -7.97 19.25
CA ASN A 154 7.81 -8.76 20.11
C ASN A 154 8.85 -9.58 19.32
N ASN A 155 8.90 -9.43 18.00
CA ASN A 155 9.77 -10.15 17.06
C ASN A 155 9.61 -11.68 17.13
N ASP A 156 8.36 -12.17 17.31
CA ASP A 156 8.04 -13.60 17.31
C ASP A 156 7.54 -14.12 15.94
N GLN A 157 7.54 -13.27 14.91
CA GLN A 157 7.10 -13.49 13.53
C GLN A 157 5.58 -13.50 13.34
N LEU A 158 4.82 -13.19 14.39
CA LEU A 158 3.37 -13.07 14.34
C LEU A 158 2.97 -11.60 14.37
N LEU A 159 2.01 -11.25 13.56
CA LEU A 159 1.50 -9.87 13.54
C LEU A 159 0.49 -9.65 14.65
N ASP A 160 0.78 -8.70 15.51
CA ASP A 160 -0.07 -8.24 16.60
C ASP A 160 -1.01 -7.12 16.13
N LEU A 161 -2.11 -6.93 16.84
CA LEU A 161 -3.16 -5.97 16.47
C LEU A 161 -3.22 -4.80 17.44
N TYR A 162 -3.09 -3.58 16.92
CA TYR A 162 -3.36 -2.36 17.67
C TYR A 162 -4.59 -1.62 17.13
N ILE A 163 -5.46 -1.10 18.04
CA ILE A 163 -6.73 -0.47 17.69
C ILE A 163 -6.88 0.84 18.45
N THR A 164 -7.17 1.94 17.73
CA THR A 164 -7.48 3.24 18.33
C THR A 164 -8.96 3.40 18.61
N ASN A 165 -9.28 4.16 19.68
CA ASN A 165 -10.65 4.46 20.10
C ASN A 165 -10.85 5.97 20.32
N SER A 166 -11.94 6.54 19.78
CA SER A 166 -12.21 7.98 19.87
C SER A 166 -13.33 8.36 20.82
N ALA A 167 -14.11 7.38 21.32
CA ALA A 167 -15.24 7.65 22.21
C ALA A 167 -15.45 6.53 23.23
N GLY A 168 -16.32 6.76 24.21
CA GLY A 168 -16.63 5.79 25.26
C GLY A 168 -15.47 5.58 26.22
N SER A 169 -14.93 4.37 26.31
CA SER A 169 -13.63 4.13 26.91
C SER A 169 -12.58 4.55 25.88
N LEU A 170 -11.86 5.61 26.15
CA LEU A 170 -10.81 6.16 25.27
C LEU A 170 -9.52 5.32 25.29
N ARG A 171 -9.54 4.19 25.94
CA ARG A 171 -8.40 3.29 26.00
C ARG A 171 -8.23 2.58 24.67
N ASN A 172 -7.07 2.70 24.07
CA ASN A 172 -6.68 1.94 22.89
C ASN A 172 -6.46 0.46 23.26
N LEU A 173 -6.56 -0.43 22.30
CA LEU A 173 -6.47 -1.86 22.50
C LEU A 173 -5.24 -2.41 21.81
N TYR A 174 -4.54 -3.32 22.49
CA TYR A 174 -3.46 -4.12 21.92
C TYR A 174 -3.73 -5.59 22.18
N PHE A 175 -3.60 -6.38 21.13
CA PHE A 175 -3.80 -7.82 21.14
C PHE A 175 -2.56 -8.51 20.59
N GLU A 176 -1.92 -9.28 21.44
CA GLU A 176 -0.77 -10.13 21.09
C GLU A 176 -1.27 -11.42 20.43
N ASN A 177 -0.75 -11.72 19.25
CA ASN A 177 -1.07 -12.94 18.51
C ASN A 177 -0.38 -14.14 19.16
N GLN A 178 -1.11 -15.23 19.39
CA GLN A 178 -0.58 -16.42 20.07
C GLN A 178 -0.15 -17.53 19.10
N GLY A 179 -0.29 -17.32 17.78
CA GLY A 179 0.10 -18.29 16.74
C GLY A 179 -0.79 -19.52 16.62
N ASP A 180 -1.86 -19.60 17.40
CA ASP A 180 -2.85 -20.70 17.37
C ASP A 180 -4.24 -20.24 16.90
N GLY A 181 -4.30 -19.06 16.27
CA GLY A 181 -5.53 -18.40 15.84
C GLY A 181 -6.20 -17.58 16.94
N THR A 182 -5.62 -17.50 18.14
CA THR A 182 -6.14 -16.68 19.25
C THR A 182 -5.29 -15.43 19.48
N PHE A 183 -5.92 -14.40 20.07
CA PHE A 183 -5.30 -13.13 20.38
C PHE A 183 -5.47 -12.79 21.86
N LEU A 184 -4.36 -12.54 22.57
CA LEU A 184 -4.35 -12.17 23.97
C LEU A 184 -4.40 -10.64 24.12
N GLN A 185 -5.48 -10.12 24.71
CA GLN A 185 -5.55 -8.70 25.03
C GLN A 185 -4.56 -8.33 26.14
N ARG A 186 -3.59 -7.47 25.83
CA ARG A 186 -2.58 -6.95 26.77
C ARG A 186 -3.05 -5.61 27.34
N ASN A 187 -3.43 -5.60 28.61
CA ASN A 187 -3.88 -4.40 29.32
C ASN A 187 -2.82 -3.83 30.26
N ASP A 188 -1.68 -4.48 30.33
CA ASP A 188 -0.55 -4.18 31.21
C ASP A 188 0.50 -3.28 30.54
N MET A 189 0.45 -3.12 29.21
CA MET A 189 1.40 -2.31 28.48
C MET A 189 1.07 -0.82 28.51
N VAL A 190 2.08 0.03 28.58
CA VAL A 190 1.92 1.49 28.64
C VAL A 190 1.21 2.06 27.41
N ILE A 191 1.42 1.45 26.23
CA ILE A 191 0.79 1.84 24.97
C ILE A 191 -0.75 1.71 24.96
N THR A 192 -1.32 0.95 25.91
CA THR A 192 -2.78 0.84 26.08
C THR A 192 -3.34 1.79 27.15
N ASN A 193 -2.52 2.60 27.78
CA ASN A 193 -2.95 3.52 28.86
C ASN A 193 -3.41 4.88 28.34
N GLU A 194 -3.48 5.08 27.03
CA GLU A 194 -4.00 6.30 26.42
C GLU A 194 -5.44 6.57 26.89
N ASN A 195 -5.74 7.82 27.20
CA ASN A 195 -7.06 8.27 27.63
C ASN A 195 -7.46 9.57 26.90
N LYS A 196 -7.16 9.61 25.62
CA LYS A 196 -7.52 10.68 24.68
C LYS A 196 -8.32 10.07 23.54
N PRO A 197 -9.16 10.84 22.85
CA PRO A 197 -9.81 10.36 21.63
C PRO A 197 -8.77 10.16 20.54
N SER A 198 -8.37 8.92 20.31
CA SER A 198 -7.34 8.57 19.33
C SER A 198 -7.95 8.29 17.96
N ARG A 199 -7.31 8.77 16.90
CA ARG A 199 -7.77 8.65 15.51
C ARG A 199 -6.91 7.69 14.70
N SER A 200 -5.76 8.14 14.19
CA SER A 200 -4.82 7.34 13.43
C SER A 200 -3.76 6.71 14.32
N VAL A 201 -3.12 5.68 13.82
CA VAL A 201 -1.98 5.01 14.44
C VAL A 201 -1.02 4.53 13.38
N ASP A 202 0.28 4.76 13.60
CA ASP A 202 1.36 4.32 12.73
C ASP A 202 2.48 3.68 13.56
N TRP A 203 3.08 2.64 12.97
CA TRP A 203 4.32 2.06 13.45
C TRP A 203 5.47 2.54 12.56
N VAL A 204 6.51 3.11 13.17
CA VAL A 204 7.63 3.71 12.46
C VAL A 204 8.88 3.70 13.34
N ASP A 205 10.02 3.37 12.78
CA ASP A 205 11.33 3.54 13.41
C ASP A 205 11.75 5.01 13.22
N TYR A 206 11.33 5.90 14.17
CA TYR A 206 11.53 7.36 14.00
C TYR A 206 12.95 7.82 14.35
N ASP A 207 13.69 7.04 15.13
CA ASP A 207 15.04 7.39 15.57
C ASP A 207 16.14 6.45 15.02
N ASN A 208 15.75 5.58 14.06
CA ASN A 208 16.63 4.66 13.33
C ASN A 208 17.37 3.66 14.23
N ASP A 209 16.77 3.27 15.36
CA ASP A 209 17.40 2.29 16.26
C ASP A 209 17.11 0.83 15.86
N GLY A 210 16.16 0.60 14.96
CA GLY A 210 15.82 -0.69 14.38
C GLY A 210 14.49 -1.26 14.86
N ASP A 211 13.92 -0.71 15.91
CA ASP A 211 12.64 -1.13 16.47
C ASP A 211 11.52 -0.18 16.00
N SER A 212 10.33 -0.70 15.71
CA SER A 212 9.20 0.14 15.32
C SER A 212 8.55 0.79 16.53
N ASP A 213 8.44 2.11 16.50
CA ASP A 213 7.82 2.95 17.52
C ASP A 213 6.35 3.21 17.19
N LEU A 214 5.57 3.65 18.18
CA LEU A 214 4.14 3.86 18.04
C LEU A 214 3.78 5.35 18.10
N PHE A 215 3.25 5.89 16.98
CA PHE A 215 2.70 7.24 16.94
C PHE A 215 1.17 7.21 16.83
N ILE A 216 0.49 8.06 17.60
CA ILE A 216 -0.98 8.12 17.68
C ILE A 216 -1.43 9.57 17.55
N THR A 217 -2.33 9.84 16.60
CA THR A 217 -3.02 11.14 16.50
C THR A 217 -4.21 11.19 17.44
N ASN A 218 -4.44 12.36 18.04
CA ASN A 218 -5.53 12.58 18.98
C ASN A 218 -6.38 13.77 18.57
N GLU A 219 -7.72 13.59 18.56
CA GLU A 219 -8.66 14.66 18.29
C GLU A 219 -9.04 15.47 19.55
N GLY A 220 -9.91 16.47 19.39
CA GLY A 220 -10.49 17.22 20.49
C GLY A 220 -9.49 18.16 21.16
N ASN A 221 -8.55 18.72 20.42
CA ASN A 221 -7.49 19.58 20.92
C ASN A 221 -6.63 18.88 22.00
N ASN A 222 -6.25 17.66 21.76
CA ASN A 222 -5.28 16.93 22.55
C ASN A 222 -3.93 16.87 21.83
N PRO A 223 -2.79 16.79 22.56
CA PRO A 223 -1.51 16.53 21.91
C PRO A 223 -1.47 15.07 21.44
N ASN A 224 -0.78 14.84 20.30
CA ASN A 224 -0.48 13.52 19.81
C ASN A 224 0.39 12.73 20.79
N THR A 225 0.53 11.44 20.60
CA THR A 225 1.28 10.56 21.48
C THR A 225 2.31 9.78 20.71
N LEU A 226 3.53 9.71 21.24
CA LEU A 226 4.62 8.87 20.75
C LEU A 226 5.11 7.96 21.86
N TYR A 227 5.22 6.68 21.59
CA TYR A 227 5.88 5.70 22.43
C TYR A 227 7.07 5.13 21.69
N ARG A 228 8.27 5.32 22.26
CA ARG A 228 9.46 4.66 21.75
C ARG A 228 9.47 3.22 22.23
N ASN A 229 9.74 2.31 21.31
CA ASN A 229 9.97 0.91 21.60
C ASN A 229 11.42 0.74 22.11
N ASP A 230 11.59 0.28 23.33
CA ASP A 230 12.92 0.03 23.91
C ASP A 230 13.31 -1.47 23.80
N GLY A 231 12.55 -2.25 23.01
CA GLY A 231 12.70 -3.69 22.84
C GLY A 231 12.04 -4.51 23.96
N ALA A 232 11.81 -5.81 23.70
CA ALA A 232 11.23 -6.77 24.66
C ALA A 232 9.92 -6.30 25.33
N ASP A 233 8.97 -5.75 24.55
CA ASP A 233 7.67 -5.21 24.99
C ASP A 233 7.76 -4.00 25.93
N ASP A 234 8.92 -3.37 26.06
CA ASP A 234 9.09 -2.17 26.89
C ASP A 234 8.96 -0.91 26.02
N PHE A 235 8.10 0.01 26.45
CA PHE A 235 7.81 1.24 25.73
C PHE A 235 7.97 2.45 26.63
N THR A 236 8.65 3.48 26.16
CA THR A 236 8.79 4.77 26.84
C THR A 236 7.96 5.84 26.14
N GLN A 237 7.01 6.46 26.85
CA GLN A 237 6.28 7.61 26.31
C GLN A 237 7.20 8.81 26.15
N ILE A 238 7.29 9.35 24.94
CA ILE A 238 8.09 10.52 24.62
C ILE A 238 7.22 11.77 24.77
N THR A 239 7.70 12.77 25.53
CA THR A 239 6.92 13.99 25.86
C THR A 239 7.64 15.30 25.53
N ASN A 240 8.89 15.21 25.08
CA ASN A 240 9.78 16.37 24.88
C ASN A 240 10.01 16.74 23.41
N LEU A 241 9.44 15.99 22.47
CA LEU A 241 9.54 16.30 21.04
C LEU A 241 8.41 17.21 20.56
N THR A 242 8.69 18.04 19.57
CA THR A 242 7.74 19.02 18.99
C THR A 242 6.46 18.35 18.50
N ILE A 243 6.56 17.17 17.91
CA ILE A 243 5.44 16.39 17.32
C ILE A 243 4.39 15.94 18.34
N VAL A 244 4.73 15.90 19.64
CA VAL A 244 3.83 15.51 20.73
C VAL A 244 3.53 16.66 21.71
N GLN A 245 3.99 17.87 21.43
CA GLN A 245 3.73 19.05 22.27
C GLN A 245 2.66 19.97 21.69
N GLN A 246 2.35 19.81 20.41
CA GLN A 246 1.33 20.59 19.72
C GLN A 246 -0.07 20.15 20.16
N ILE A 247 -0.95 21.13 20.40
CA ILE A 247 -2.36 20.87 20.72
C ILE A 247 -3.18 21.16 19.45
N ARG A 248 -3.68 20.10 18.83
CA ARG A 248 -4.44 20.16 17.60
C ARG A 248 -5.66 19.23 17.66
N ASP A 249 -6.50 19.33 16.65
CA ASP A 249 -7.58 18.37 16.39
C ASP A 249 -7.11 17.43 15.27
N SER A 250 -6.18 16.52 15.64
CA SER A 250 -5.46 15.70 14.66
C SER A 250 -6.30 14.50 14.23
N MET A 251 -6.37 14.26 12.90
CA MET A 251 -7.14 13.18 12.29
C MET A 251 -6.26 12.04 11.82
N GLY A 252 -5.32 12.30 10.92
CA GLY A 252 -4.44 11.31 10.32
C GLY A 252 -2.97 11.64 10.52
N SER A 253 -2.11 10.65 10.34
CA SER A 253 -0.66 10.80 10.21
C SER A 253 -0.16 9.93 9.06
N SER A 254 0.90 10.37 8.41
CA SER A 254 1.62 9.61 7.40
C SER A 254 3.12 9.84 7.55
N TRP A 255 3.89 8.77 7.46
CA TRP A 255 5.34 8.79 7.63
C TRP A 255 6.05 8.40 6.34
N ALA A 256 6.97 9.24 5.88
CA ALA A 256 7.73 9.03 4.66
C ALA A 256 9.05 9.81 4.71
N ASP A 257 10.08 9.33 4.03
CA ASP A 257 11.33 10.05 3.79
C ASP A 257 11.08 11.02 2.62
N VAL A 258 10.73 12.29 2.92
CA VAL A 258 10.29 13.25 1.90
C VAL A 258 11.43 14.10 1.34
N ASP A 259 12.61 14.07 1.97
CA ASP A 259 13.79 14.81 1.49
C ASP A 259 14.96 13.89 1.10
N ASN A 260 14.70 12.58 1.08
CA ASN A 260 15.64 11.52 0.67
C ASN A 260 16.94 11.51 1.53
N ASP A 261 16.83 11.85 2.84
CA ASP A 261 17.96 11.87 3.77
C ASP A 261 18.12 10.54 4.54
N GLY A 262 17.08 9.67 4.50
CA GLY A 262 17.07 8.33 5.10
C GLY A 262 16.45 8.28 6.48
N ASP A 263 15.74 9.35 6.91
CA ASP A 263 14.92 9.42 8.10
C ASP A 263 13.43 9.50 7.70
N PHE A 264 12.51 8.95 8.50
CA PHE A 264 11.08 9.11 8.24
C PHE A 264 10.57 10.43 8.80
N ASP A 265 10.02 11.28 7.92
CA ASP A 265 9.34 12.53 8.24
C ASP A 265 7.87 12.29 8.55
N LEU A 266 7.22 13.27 9.21
CA LEU A 266 5.85 13.15 9.66
C LEU A 266 4.95 14.22 9.07
N LEU A 267 3.87 13.80 8.42
CA LEU A 267 2.71 14.64 8.14
C LEU A 267 1.60 14.34 9.16
N VAL A 268 0.98 15.39 9.71
CA VAL A 268 -0.24 15.31 10.53
C VAL A 268 -1.36 16.11 9.87
N THR A 269 -2.48 15.46 9.58
CA THR A 269 -3.69 16.12 9.08
C THR A 269 -4.58 16.55 10.24
N ASN A 270 -5.20 17.73 10.13
CA ASN A 270 -5.97 18.35 11.19
C ASN A 270 -7.39 18.74 10.74
N PHE A 271 -8.36 18.69 11.65
CA PHE A 271 -9.74 19.10 11.41
C PHE A 271 -9.90 20.61 11.61
N GLU A 272 -10.33 21.33 10.57
CA GLU A 272 -10.52 22.79 10.57
C GLU A 272 -9.29 23.58 11.04
N GLN A 273 -8.09 23.02 10.91
CA GLN A 273 -6.82 23.61 11.28
C GLN A 273 -5.78 23.34 10.19
N ALA A 274 -4.67 24.08 10.21
CA ALA A 274 -3.56 23.86 9.32
C ALA A 274 -2.94 22.46 9.54
N ASN A 275 -2.62 21.77 8.46
CA ASN A 275 -1.86 20.55 8.50
C ASN A 275 -0.40 20.82 8.89
N GLN A 276 0.31 19.83 9.35
CA GLN A 276 1.68 19.98 9.86
C GLN A 276 2.61 18.98 9.18
N LEU A 277 3.67 19.48 8.59
CA LEU A 277 4.80 18.69 8.10
C LEU A 277 5.98 18.91 9.04
N PHE A 278 6.58 17.83 9.50
CA PHE A 278 7.78 17.83 10.33
C PHE A 278 8.88 17.07 9.63
N ILE A 279 10.00 17.72 9.36
CA ILE A 279 11.23 17.08 8.89
C ILE A 279 11.96 16.50 10.08
N ASN A 280 12.37 15.24 9.97
CA ASN A 280 13.10 14.49 10.96
C ASN A 280 14.60 14.48 10.62
N GLU A 281 15.45 14.81 11.56
CA GLU A 281 16.89 14.61 11.45
C GLU A 281 17.34 13.79 12.68
N ASN A 282 17.48 12.48 12.50
CA ASN A 282 17.93 11.56 13.56
C ASN A 282 17.10 11.68 14.85
N GLY A 283 15.77 11.60 14.75
CA GLY A 283 14.83 11.70 15.88
C GLY A 283 14.54 13.12 16.37
N ASN A 284 15.02 14.16 15.65
CA ASN A 284 14.75 15.56 15.98
C ASN A 284 13.86 16.20 14.92
N PHE A 285 12.69 16.66 15.31
CA PHE A 285 11.66 17.15 14.39
C PHE A 285 11.62 18.67 14.29
N THR A 286 11.64 19.19 13.05
CA THR A 286 11.47 20.60 12.72
C THR A 286 10.18 20.80 11.92
N GLU A 287 9.25 21.60 12.45
CA GLU A 287 7.99 21.93 11.76
C GLU A 287 8.24 22.88 10.59
N MET A 288 7.71 22.53 9.40
CA MET A 288 7.80 23.30 8.16
C MET A 288 6.65 24.32 8.08
N THR A 289 6.74 25.39 8.87
CA THR A 289 5.66 26.40 9.01
C THR A 289 5.44 27.27 7.77
N ASP A 290 6.43 27.38 6.89
CA ASP A 290 6.37 28.17 5.65
C ASP A 290 6.02 27.31 4.42
N SER A 291 5.61 26.03 4.63
CA SER A 291 5.17 25.11 3.58
C SER A 291 3.74 25.45 3.12
N GLU A 292 3.44 25.29 1.82
CA GLU A 292 2.06 25.40 1.29
C GLU A 292 1.09 24.40 1.98
N ILE A 293 1.59 23.29 2.53
CA ILE A 293 0.81 22.36 3.35
C ILE A 293 0.28 23.03 4.62
N ALA A 294 1.10 23.88 5.28
CA ALA A 294 0.74 24.59 6.50
C ALA A 294 -0.12 25.84 6.25
N GLU A 295 -0.24 26.31 5.02
CA GLU A 295 -1.08 27.46 4.66
C GLU A 295 -2.56 27.09 4.56
N GLU A 296 -2.90 25.82 4.34
CA GLU A 296 -4.28 25.38 4.19
C GLU A 296 -4.97 25.11 5.53
N VAL A 297 -6.06 25.80 5.78
CA VAL A 297 -6.96 25.56 6.91
C VAL A 297 -8.24 24.95 6.38
N VAL A 298 -8.27 23.63 6.33
CA VAL A 298 -9.40 22.81 5.85
C VAL A 298 -9.64 21.63 6.80
N SER A 299 -10.69 20.87 6.58
CA SER A 299 -10.93 19.63 7.35
C SER A 299 -10.26 18.46 6.65
N SER A 300 -9.00 18.22 6.97
CA SER A 300 -8.21 17.13 6.41
C SER A 300 -8.36 15.85 7.22
N PHE A 301 -8.46 14.71 6.55
CA PHE A 301 -8.59 13.38 7.16
C PHE A 301 -7.44 12.46 6.76
N GLY A 302 -7.65 11.59 5.79
CA GLY A 302 -6.62 10.68 5.32
C GLY A 302 -5.59 11.38 4.44
N SER A 303 -4.36 10.93 4.54
CA SER A 303 -3.26 11.35 3.66
C SER A 303 -2.47 10.13 3.23
N THR A 304 -1.79 10.22 2.10
CA THR A 304 -0.90 9.17 1.64
C THR A 304 0.20 9.75 0.77
N PHE A 305 1.41 9.24 0.94
CA PHE A 305 2.55 9.56 0.09
C PHE A 305 2.69 8.53 -1.03
N GLY A 306 3.11 9.00 -2.21
CA GLY A 306 3.39 8.17 -3.38
C GLY A 306 4.14 8.98 -4.42
N ASP A 307 5.08 8.37 -5.12
CA ASP A 307 5.80 8.99 -6.23
C ASP A 307 4.89 8.96 -7.48
N MET A 308 4.10 10.02 -7.64
CA MET A 308 3.03 10.05 -8.63
C MET A 308 3.53 10.29 -10.06
N ASP A 309 4.73 10.87 -10.24
CA ASP A 309 5.30 11.12 -11.56
C ASP A 309 6.60 10.35 -11.84
N ASN A 310 6.92 9.41 -10.95
CA ASN A 310 8.09 8.52 -11.02
C ASN A 310 9.42 9.28 -11.11
N ASP A 311 9.53 10.46 -10.50
CA ASP A 311 10.76 11.24 -10.54
C ASP A 311 11.75 10.92 -9.41
N GLY A 312 11.33 10.10 -8.45
CA GLY A 312 12.13 9.61 -7.30
C GLY A 312 11.77 10.27 -5.98
N ASP A 313 10.89 11.26 -6.00
CA ASP A 313 10.48 12.03 -4.84
C ASP A 313 9.04 11.71 -4.44
N LEU A 314 8.73 11.61 -3.14
CA LEU A 314 7.39 11.27 -2.68
C LEU A 314 6.48 12.50 -2.70
N ASP A 315 5.44 12.44 -3.53
CA ASP A 315 4.35 13.41 -3.56
C ASP A 315 3.30 13.10 -2.50
N LEU A 316 2.38 14.03 -2.27
CA LEU A 316 1.40 13.95 -1.20
C LEU A 316 -0.03 14.14 -1.70
N PHE A 317 -0.92 13.22 -1.34
CA PHE A 317 -2.37 13.36 -1.43
C PHE A 317 -2.98 13.53 -0.04
N ILE A 318 -3.89 14.51 0.13
CA ILE A 318 -4.67 14.73 1.35
C ILE A 318 -6.15 14.76 1.01
N GLY A 319 -6.91 13.85 1.60
CA GLY A 319 -8.38 13.80 1.52
C GLY A 319 -9.03 14.80 2.46
N ASN A 320 -9.92 15.64 1.92
CA ASN A 320 -10.66 16.66 2.66
C ASN A 320 -12.15 16.29 2.75
N ALA A 321 -12.76 16.47 3.93
CA ALA A 321 -14.16 16.13 4.18
C ALA A 321 -14.81 17.11 5.17
N TYR A 322 -16.12 17.03 5.35
CA TYR A 322 -16.91 17.85 6.30
C TYR A 322 -16.76 19.37 6.11
N SER A 323 -16.55 19.84 4.91
CA SER A 323 -16.55 21.26 4.61
C SER A 323 -17.74 21.62 3.71
N ASP A 324 -18.44 22.69 4.05
CA ASP A 324 -19.54 23.23 3.22
C ASP A 324 -19.03 24.14 2.09
N THR A 325 -17.74 24.45 2.09
CA THR A 325 -17.13 25.41 1.15
C THR A 325 -15.93 24.88 0.38
N HIS A 326 -15.30 23.80 0.86
CA HIS A 326 -14.16 23.14 0.23
C HIS A 326 -14.53 21.71 -0.10
N PHE A 327 -14.61 21.39 -1.38
CA PHE A 327 -15.00 20.08 -1.89
C PHE A 327 -13.87 19.40 -2.68
N THR A 328 -12.68 19.98 -2.70
CA THR A 328 -11.51 19.43 -3.40
C THR A 328 -10.50 18.88 -2.42
N ASN A 329 -9.82 17.83 -2.83
CA ASN A 329 -8.67 17.30 -2.12
C ASN A 329 -7.44 18.18 -2.35
N SER A 330 -6.42 18.02 -1.53
CA SER A 330 -5.16 18.73 -1.67
C SER A 330 -4.08 17.77 -2.15
N ILE A 331 -3.39 18.18 -3.21
CA ILE A 331 -2.31 17.40 -3.82
C ILE A 331 -1.09 18.30 -3.90
N PHE A 332 0.04 17.75 -3.47
CA PHE A 332 1.29 18.50 -3.44
C PHE A 332 2.38 17.69 -4.12
N ILE A 333 3.13 18.36 -5.00
CA ILE A 333 4.30 17.81 -5.68
C ILE A 333 5.53 18.19 -4.90
N ASN A 334 6.39 17.24 -4.63
CA ASN A 334 7.65 17.39 -3.93
C ASN A 334 8.79 17.69 -4.92
N ASP A 335 9.82 18.39 -4.48
CA ASP A 335 11.05 18.63 -5.24
C ASP A 335 12.24 17.79 -4.78
N GLY A 336 11.98 16.79 -3.94
CA GLY A 336 12.99 15.90 -3.35
C GLY A 336 13.83 16.51 -2.23
N SER A 337 13.41 17.65 -1.71
CA SER A 337 14.06 18.33 -0.59
C SER A 337 13.02 18.72 0.49
N GLY A 338 11.88 18.03 0.53
CA GLY A 338 10.79 18.32 1.45
C GLY A 338 10.02 19.61 1.13
N ASN A 339 10.24 20.24 -0.04
CA ASN A 339 9.48 21.40 -0.46
C ASN A 339 8.32 21.00 -1.35
N PHE A 340 7.11 21.25 -0.88
CA PHE A 340 5.87 20.85 -1.54
C PHE A 340 5.21 22.04 -2.24
N THR A 341 4.81 21.85 -3.50
CA THR A 341 4.04 22.82 -4.29
C THR A 341 2.65 22.25 -4.59
N LYS A 342 1.60 23.02 -4.27
CA LYS A 342 0.23 22.57 -4.48
C LYS A 342 -0.12 22.45 -5.96
N LEU A 343 -0.66 21.30 -6.36
CA LEU A 343 -1.22 21.09 -7.69
C LEU A 343 -2.64 21.68 -7.75
N ASN A 344 -2.82 22.72 -8.59
CA ASN A 344 -4.07 23.47 -8.66
C ASN A 344 -4.94 23.13 -9.90
N SER A 345 -4.52 22.18 -10.74
CA SER A 345 -5.24 21.79 -11.95
C SER A 345 -5.02 20.33 -12.30
N GLY A 346 -5.93 19.76 -13.06
CA GLY A 346 -5.94 18.36 -13.43
C GLY A 346 -7.10 17.60 -12.81
N VAL A 347 -7.47 16.47 -13.41
CA VAL A 347 -8.70 15.76 -13.06
C VAL A 347 -8.74 15.31 -11.60
N LEU A 348 -7.60 14.93 -11.03
CA LEU A 348 -7.47 14.51 -9.63
C LEU A 348 -7.55 15.74 -8.68
N ALA A 349 -6.86 16.85 -9.00
CA ALA A 349 -6.86 18.07 -8.20
C ALA A 349 -8.21 18.81 -8.22
N GLU A 350 -8.95 18.71 -9.33
CA GLU A 350 -10.26 19.34 -9.50
C GLU A 350 -11.42 18.44 -9.08
N HIS A 351 -11.14 17.18 -8.70
CA HIS A 351 -12.16 16.23 -8.24
C HIS A 351 -12.86 16.76 -6.99
N GLN A 352 -14.21 16.69 -7.00
CA GLN A 352 -15.02 17.22 -5.92
C GLN A 352 -15.70 16.13 -5.11
N GLY A 353 -15.65 16.26 -3.80
CA GLY A 353 -16.33 15.37 -2.87
C GLY A 353 -15.74 15.45 -1.48
N TRP A 354 -16.31 14.70 -0.57
CA TRP A 354 -15.70 14.47 0.74
C TRP A 354 -14.92 13.16 0.69
N THR A 355 -13.62 13.25 0.70
CA THR A 355 -12.73 12.10 0.71
C THR A 355 -12.21 11.86 2.12
N TYR A 356 -12.54 10.70 2.69
CA TYR A 356 -12.07 10.30 4.01
C TYR A 356 -10.68 9.69 3.96
N SER A 357 -10.44 8.86 2.98
CA SER A 357 -9.16 8.21 2.79
C SER A 357 -8.88 7.93 1.32
N ALA A 358 -7.64 7.68 1.01
CA ALA A 358 -7.16 7.29 -0.31
C ALA A 358 -6.08 6.22 -0.17
N ALA A 359 -5.88 5.43 -1.21
CA ALA A 359 -4.79 4.48 -1.27
C ALA A 359 -4.14 4.48 -2.64
N PHE A 360 -2.81 4.34 -2.67
CA PHE A 360 -2.03 4.11 -3.88
C PHE A 360 -1.81 2.62 -4.13
N GLY A 361 -1.84 2.24 -5.41
CA GLY A 361 -1.52 0.92 -5.92
C GLY A 361 -1.35 0.99 -7.43
N ASP A 362 -0.78 -0.03 -8.03
CA ASP A 362 -0.63 -0.14 -9.48
C ASP A 362 -1.51 -1.31 -9.96
N TYR A 363 -2.84 -1.06 -10.06
CA TYR A 363 -3.83 -2.11 -10.33
C TYR A 363 -3.72 -2.70 -11.73
N ASN A 364 -3.10 -1.97 -12.67
CA ASN A 364 -2.95 -2.41 -14.05
C ASN A 364 -1.53 -2.93 -14.37
N ASN A 365 -0.62 -2.88 -13.38
CA ASN A 365 0.77 -3.31 -13.46
C ASN A 365 1.57 -2.62 -14.57
N ASP A 366 1.31 -1.32 -14.82
CA ASP A 366 2.05 -0.53 -15.80
C ASP A 366 3.24 0.24 -15.19
N GLY A 367 3.42 0.15 -13.86
CA GLY A 367 4.50 0.78 -13.13
C GLY A 367 4.25 2.22 -12.71
N TRP A 368 3.00 2.68 -12.81
CA TRP A 368 2.56 3.98 -12.35
C TRP A 368 1.56 3.82 -11.22
N LEU A 369 1.72 4.60 -10.16
CA LEU A 369 0.80 4.53 -9.03
C LEU A 369 -0.55 5.12 -9.40
N ASP A 370 -1.58 4.27 -9.36
CA ASP A 370 -2.99 4.64 -9.43
C ASP A 370 -3.51 5.02 -8.04
N ILE A 371 -4.63 5.73 -7.97
CA ILE A 371 -5.21 6.12 -6.67
C ILE A 371 -6.72 5.84 -6.62
N ILE A 372 -7.17 5.31 -5.49
CA ILE A 372 -8.59 5.15 -5.17
C ILE A 372 -8.99 6.06 -4.01
N LEU A 373 -10.20 6.62 -4.10
CA LEU A 373 -10.75 7.52 -3.09
C LEU A 373 -12.02 6.94 -2.46
N ALA A 374 -12.03 6.88 -1.12
CA ALA A 374 -13.21 6.55 -0.34
C ALA A 374 -14.00 7.82 -0.03
N ASN A 375 -15.15 7.98 -0.66
CA ASN A 375 -15.94 9.19 -0.62
C ASN A 375 -17.22 9.02 0.19
N ASN A 376 -17.65 10.10 0.88
CA ASN A 376 -18.77 10.02 1.83
C ASN A 376 -19.58 11.33 1.95
N GLN A 377 -19.76 12.08 0.91
CA GLN A 377 -20.59 13.28 1.00
C GLN A 377 -22.09 12.93 1.15
N ASN A 378 -22.72 13.43 2.20
CA ASN A 378 -24.14 13.17 2.52
C ASN A 378 -24.49 11.69 2.64
N GLU A 379 -23.55 10.86 3.08
CA GLU A 379 -23.70 9.41 3.24
C GLU A 379 -24.12 8.68 1.95
N SER A 380 -23.83 9.23 0.77
CA SER A 380 -24.22 8.64 -0.53
C SER A 380 -23.41 9.21 -1.70
N GLN A 381 -22.09 9.28 -1.57
CA GLN A 381 -21.20 9.66 -2.67
C GLN A 381 -20.60 8.42 -3.33
N THR A 382 -20.33 8.48 -4.63
CA THR A 382 -19.61 7.42 -5.34
C THR A 382 -18.12 7.48 -5.01
N ASN A 383 -17.49 6.32 -4.92
CA ASN A 383 -16.04 6.22 -4.85
C ASN A 383 -15.43 6.55 -6.20
N SER A 384 -14.14 6.88 -6.21
CA SER A 384 -13.42 7.23 -7.43
C SER A 384 -12.17 6.39 -7.59
N VAL A 385 -11.83 6.09 -8.83
CA VAL A 385 -10.60 5.42 -9.23
C VAL A 385 -9.93 6.29 -10.28
N PHE A 386 -8.69 6.67 -10.06
CA PHE A 386 -7.90 7.42 -11.01
C PHE A 386 -6.72 6.59 -11.46
N ARG A 387 -6.65 6.37 -12.77
CA ARG A 387 -5.49 5.74 -13.40
C ARG A 387 -4.44 6.80 -13.70
N ASN A 388 -3.21 6.53 -13.35
CA ASN A 388 -2.07 7.31 -13.78
C ASN A 388 -1.64 6.85 -15.18
N THR A 389 -1.51 7.77 -16.10
CA THR A 389 -1.13 7.46 -17.51
C THR A 389 0.36 7.70 -17.78
N GLY A 390 1.09 8.13 -16.77
CA GLY A 390 2.53 8.27 -16.79
C GLY A 390 3.07 9.48 -17.54
N THR A 391 4.33 9.81 -17.26
CA THR A 391 5.08 10.89 -17.91
C THR A 391 6.28 10.40 -18.70
N GLY A 392 6.60 9.08 -18.64
CA GLY A 392 7.73 8.47 -19.33
C GLY A 392 8.96 8.25 -18.45
N ASN A 393 8.90 8.55 -17.15
CA ASN A 393 9.92 8.21 -16.18
C ASN A 393 9.99 6.70 -15.90
N ASN A 394 11.13 6.23 -15.44
CA ASN A 394 11.37 4.83 -15.10
C ASN A 394 10.93 4.53 -13.67
N TRP A 395 10.77 3.24 -13.36
CA TRP A 395 10.30 2.75 -12.08
C TRP A 395 10.89 1.37 -11.73
N ILE A 396 10.68 0.91 -10.51
CA ILE A 396 10.88 -0.47 -10.07
C ILE A 396 9.92 -0.79 -8.92
N LYS A 397 9.45 -2.04 -8.84
CA LYS A 397 8.58 -2.52 -7.75
C LYS A 397 9.16 -3.75 -7.07
N PHE A 398 8.83 -3.88 -5.78
CA PHE A 398 9.24 -5.02 -4.97
C PHE A 398 8.04 -5.56 -4.17
N THR A 399 7.83 -6.87 -4.26
CA THR A 399 6.99 -7.62 -3.32
C THR A 399 7.91 -8.29 -2.31
N CYS A 400 7.64 -8.16 -1.02
CA CYS A 400 8.50 -8.70 0.04
C CYS A 400 7.81 -9.88 0.73
N THR A 401 8.56 -10.97 1.00
CA THR A 401 8.06 -12.15 1.72
C THR A 401 9.04 -12.54 2.83
N GLY A 402 8.56 -12.51 4.07
CA GLY A 402 9.33 -12.93 5.24
C GLY A 402 9.50 -14.45 5.33
N THR A 403 10.60 -14.89 5.91
CA THR A 403 10.85 -16.30 6.26
C THR A 403 11.21 -16.47 7.73
N ASN A 404 11.96 -15.52 8.29
CA ASN A 404 12.22 -15.34 9.72
C ASN A 404 11.52 -14.11 10.29
N SER A 405 10.83 -13.38 9.45
CA SER A 405 9.89 -12.29 9.74
C SER A 405 8.48 -12.77 9.45
N ASN A 406 7.46 -11.97 9.79
CA ASN A 406 6.09 -12.20 9.34
C ASN A 406 6.04 -12.31 7.80
N LYS A 407 5.13 -13.13 7.27
CA LYS A 407 5.05 -13.41 5.83
C LYS A 407 4.78 -12.20 4.97
N SER A 408 3.96 -11.27 5.43
CA SER A 408 3.69 -10.00 4.74
C SER A 408 4.87 -9.04 4.74
N ALA A 409 5.97 -9.35 5.45
CA ALA A 409 7.15 -8.50 5.65
C ALA A 409 6.80 -7.09 6.21
N ILE A 410 5.65 -6.93 6.88
CA ILE A 410 5.26 -5.67 7.52
C ILE A 410 6.32 -5.27 8.54
N GLY A 411 6.83 -4.03 8.42
CA GLY A 411 7.96 -3.51 9.18
C GLY A 411 9.30 -3.54 8.42
N ALA A 412 9.36 -4.17 7.24
CA ALA A 412 10.57 -4.13 6.41
C ALA A 412 10.80 -2.72 5.84
N VAL A 413 12.07 -2.29 5.78
CA VAL A 413 12.50 -1.01 5.22
C VAL A 413 13.43 -1.24 4.04
N LEU A 414 13.12 -0.64 2.90
CA LEU A 414 13.89 -0.71 1.67
C LEU A 414 14.57 0.63 1.40
N LYS A 415 15.88 0.61 1.10
CA LYS A 415 16.66 1.77 0.65
C LYS A 415 17.20 1.50 -0.75
N LEU A 416 16.81 2.32 -1.72
CA LEU A 416 17.22 2.17 -3.11
C LEU A 416 18.10 3.35 -3.53
N THR A 417 19.31 3.06 -3.98
CA THR A 417 20.27 4.06 -4.46
C THR A 417 20.40 3.99 -5.97
N THR A 418 20.23 5.12 -6.63
CA THR A 418 20.35 5.27 -8.08
C THR A 418 20.90 6.65 -8.46
N VAL A 419 21.00 6.95 -9.77
CA VAL A 419 21.42 8.27 -10.27
C VAL A 419 20.27 8.90 -11.05
N ILE A 420 19.65 9.92 -10.50
CA ILE A 420 18.58 10.69 -11.13
C ILE A 420 19.11 12.08 -11.48
N ASN A 421 18.95 12.50 -12.73
CA ASN A 421 19.42 13.80 -13.23
C ASN A 421 20.93 14.08 -12.94
N GLY A 422 21.75 13.01 -12.86
CA GLY A 422 23.18 13.09 -12.59
C GLY A 422 23.55 13.18 -11.10
N ASN A 423 22.59 13.15 -10.19
CA ASN A 423 22.77 13.13 -8.75
C ASN A 423 22.54 11.72 -8.19
N ILE A 424 23.33 11.32 -7.21
CA ILE A 424 23.05 10.10 -6.44
C ILE A 424 21.88 10.43 -5.51
N VAL A 425 20.81 9.62 -5.60
CA VAL A 425 19.61 9.71 -4.76
C VAL A 425 19.44 8.37 -4.06
N THR A 426 19.17 8.41 -2.76
CA THR A 426 18.80 7.22 -1.98
C THR A 426 17.39 7.44 -1.46
N GLN A 427 16.45 6.67 -1.94
CA GLN A 427 15.06 6.69 -1.54
C GLN A 427 14.81 5.64 -0.47
N MET A 428 13.98 5.93 0.52
CA MET A 428 13.58 4.97 1.55
C MET A 428 12.07 4.75 1.53
N ARG A 429 11.64 3.49 1.67
CA ARG A 429 10.23 3.06 1.74
C ARG A 429 10.10 1.97 2.80
N LYS A 430 8.89 1.83 3.37
CA LYS A 430 8.57 0.77 4.34
C LYS A 430 7.37 -0.06 3.88
N VAL A 431 7.32 -1.32 4.31
CA VAL A 431 6.13 -2.17 4.19
C VAL A 431 5.24 -1.92 5.40
N GLU A 432 4.01 -1.44 5.19
CA GLU A 432 3.12 -1.03 6.28
C GLU A 432 1.69 -1.59 6.13
N ALA A 433 1.03 -1.86 7.25
CA ALA A 433 -0.34 -2.38 7.30
C ALA A 433 -1.42 -1.28 7.39
N SER A 434 -1.02 -0.02 7.40
CA SER A 434 -1.93 1.14 7.39
C SER A 434 -1.22 2.35 6.82
N SER A 435 -1.96 3.25 6.18
CA SER A 435 -1.45 4.52 5.68
C SER A 435 -2.44 5.64 5.96
N GLY A 436 -1.97 6.77 6.52
CA GLY A 436 -2.79 7.91 6.84
C GLY A 436 -3.92 7.59 7.83
N TYR A 437 -5.14 8.06 7.55
CA TYR A 437 -6.32 7.75 8.36
C TYR A 437 -7.15 6.67 7.67
N ALA A 438 -7.22 5.50 8.32
CA ALA A 438 -8.15 4.42 7.99
C ALA A 438 -7.98 3.78 6.59
N SER A 439 -6.81 3.86 5.94
CA SER A 439 -6.54 3.25 4.62
C SER A 439 -5.31 2.36 4.63
N GLN A 440 -5.11 1.65 3.51
CA GLN A 440 -3.91 0.85 3.29
C GLN A 440 -3.52 0.88 1.81
N ASN A 441 -2.28 1.31 1.55
CA ASN A 441 -1.67 1.23 0.23
C ASN A 441 -1.35 -0.23 -0.13
N SER A 442 -1.09 -0.49 -1.41
CA SER A 442 -0.54 -1.77 -1.85
C SER A 442 0.73 -2.11 -1.06
N LEU A 443 0.88 -3.40 -0.70
CA LEU A 443 2.12 -3.90 -0.09
C LEU A 443 3.28 -4.02 -1.10
N ASN A 444 3.02 -3.80 -2.38
CA ASN A 444 4.05 -3.69 -3.40
C ASN A 444 4.80 -2.37 -3.25
N ILE A 445 6.06 -2.44 -2.89
CA ILE A 445 6.90 -1.25 -2.67
C ILE A 445 7.34 -0.69 -4.03
N HIS A 446 6.93 0.53 -4.31
CA HIS A 446 7.18 1.23 -5.56
C HIS A 446 8.26 2.31 -5.38
N PHE A 447 9.17 2.41 -6.36
CA PHE A 447 10.15 3.47 -6.49
C PHE A 447 10.10 4.04 -7.90
N GLY A 448 9.88 5.35 -8.03
CA GLY A 448 10.16 6.08 -9.24
C GLY A 448 11.66 6.29 -9.41
N LEU A 449 12.13 6.33 -10.63
CA LEU A 449 13.55 6.36 -10.97
C LEU A 449 13.91 7.53 -11.89
N GLY A 450 12.95 8.40 -12.21
CA GLY A 450 13.16 9.50 -13.13
C GLY A 450 13.79 9.02 -14.46
N ASN A 451 14.88 9.63 -14.82
CA ASN A 451 15.67 9.28 -15.99
C ASN A 451 16.83 8.30 -15.71
N ALA A 452 16.85 7.64 -14.55
CA ALA A 452 17.88 6.66 -14.24
C ALA A 452 17.85 5.49 -15.23
N ASP A 453 19.01 5.02 -15.66
CA ASP A 453 19.17 3.87 -16.57
C ASP A 453 19.60 2.58 -15.85
N SER A 454 19.91 2.67 -14.56
CA SER A 454 20.41 1.56 -13.75
C SER A 454 20.23 1.83 -12.25
N ILE A 455 20.11 0.77 -11.48
CA ILE A 455 20.09 0.77 -10.03
C ILE A 455 21.49 0.45 -9.52
N GLN A 456 22.03 1.28 -8.63
CA GLN A 456 23.32 1.04 -8.02
C GLN A 456 23.22 -0.05 -6.95
N GLU A 457 22.24 0.10 -6.04
CA GLU A 457 22.07 -0.78 -4.90
C GLU A 457 20.63 -0.72 -4.39
N LEU A 458 20.12 -1.86 -3.96
CA LEU A 458 18.95 -1.99 -3.10
C LEU A 458 19.40 -2.65 -1.80
N GLU A 459 19.16 -1.99 -0.67
CA GLU A 459 19.25 -2.58 0.67
C GLU A 459 17.85 -2.82 1.20
N ILE A 460 17.62 -3.97 1.83
CA ILE A 460 16.42 -4.25 2.62
C ILE A 460 16.83 -4.65 4.03
N ARG A 461 16.22 -3.99 5.02
CA ARG A 461 16.25 -4.40 6.41
C ARG A 461 14.92 -5.08 6.73
N TRP A 462 14.97 -6.36 7.03
CA TRP A 462 13.82 -7.16 7.42
C TRP A 462 13.44 -6.95 8.88
N PRO A 463 12.16 -7.20 9.29
CA PRO A 463 11.76 -7.13 10.70
C PRO A 463 12.61 -8.00 11.63
N SER A 464 13.12 -9.14 11.15
CA SER A 464 14.04 -10.00 11.91
C SER A 464 15.41 -9.35 12.22
N GLY A 465 15.69 -8.15 11.68
CA GLY A 465 16.98 -7.48 11.74
C GLY A 465 17.99 -7.95 10.69
N LEU A 466 17.65 -8.92 9.84
CA LEU A 466 18.51 -9.30 8.70
C LEU A 466 18.57 -8.15 7.71
N ILE A 467 19.78 -7.79 7.26
CA ILE A 467 20.02 -6.82 6.18
C ILE A 467 20.57 -7.58 4.97
N GLU A 468 19.94 -7.35 3.82
CA GLU A 468 20.38 -7.90 2.53
C GLU A 468 20.58 -6.78 1.52
N THR A 469 21.55 -6.96 0.63
CA THR A 469 21.90 -5.98 -0.39
C THR A 469 21.90 -6.62 -1.77
N PHE A 470 21.31 -5.94 -2.75
CA PHE A 470 21.16 -6.42 -4.11
C PHE A 470 21.66 -5.41 -5.12
N THR A 471 22.29 -5.89 -6.18
CA THR A 471 22.81 -5.09 -7.29
C THR A 471 22.46 -5.72 -8.63
N GLY A 472 22.58 -4.95 -9.72
CA GLY A 472 22.32 -5.45 -11.07
C GLY A 472 20.85 -5.61 -11.43
N LEU A 473 19.96 -4.95 -10.66
CA LEU A 473 18.53 -4.92 -10.92
C LEU A 473 18.24 -4.12 -12.21
N GLN A 474 17.26 -4.58 -12.96
CA GLN A 474 16.80 -3.89 -14.17
C GLN A 474 15.66 -2.95 -13.80
N ILE A 475 15.68 -1.74 -14.35
CA ILE A 475 14.58 -0.78 -14.24
C ILE A 475 13.31 -1.28 -14.98
N ASN A 476 12.16 -0.72 -14.65
CA ASN A 476 10.84 -1.06 -15.22
C ASN A 476 10.50 -2.55 -15.07
N ASN A 477 10.77 -3.08 -13.88
CA ASN A 477 10.52 -4.48 -13.53
C ASN A 477 9.98 -4.60 -12.11
N THR A 478 9.28 -5.71 -11.87
CA THR A 478 8.83 -6.14 -10.54
C THR A 478 9.69 -7.30 -10.06
N TYR A 479 10.10 -7.27 -8.80
CA TYR A 479 10.91 -8.30 -8.16
C TYR A 479 10.23 -8.80 -6.89
N THR A 480 10.32 -10.10 -6.61
CA THR A 480 9.99 -10.66 -5.31
C THR A 480 11.28 -10.84 -4.51
N LEU A 481 11.34 -10.19 -3.35
CA LEU A 481 12.40 -10.35 -2.36
C LEU A 481 11.94 -11.38 -1.34
N ILE A 482 12.73 -12.44 -1.14
CA ILE A 482 12.44 -13.47 -0.14
C ILE A 482 13.57 -13.46 0.88
N GLU A 483 13.23 -13.17 2.11
CA GLU A 483 14.18 -13.06 3.21
C GLU A 483 15.14 -14.25 3.29
N GLY A 484 16.45 -13.98 3.31
CA GLY A 484 17.52 -14.98 3.42
C GLY A 484 17.71 -15.88 2.21
N THR A 485 16.93 -15.74 1.14
CA THR A 485 17.04 -16.57 -0.07
C THR A 485 17.39 -15.78 -1.32
N GLY A 486 17.28 -14.46 -1.27
CA GLY A 486 17.64 -13.55 -2.35
C GLY A 486 16.45 -13.09 -3.21
N ILE A 487 16.76 -12.61 -4.42
CA ILE A 487 15.79 -12.07 -5.37
C ILE A 487 15.28 -13.14 -6.32
N MET A 488 13.97 -13.23 -6.47
CA MET A 488 13.34 -13.85 -7.64
C MET A 488 12.87 -12.76 -8.60
N HIS A 489 13.33 -12.81 -9.83
CA HIS A 489 12.80 -11.99 -10.88
C HIS A 489 11.42 -12.55 -11.26
N THR A 490 10.35 -11.89 -10.86
CA THR A 490 9.07 -12.05 -11.51
C THR A 490 9.15 -11.24 -12.80
N ALA A 491 9.67 -11.85 -13.88
CA ALA A 491 9.35 -11.31 -15.18
C ALA A 491 7.83 -11.37 -15.29
N GLU A 492 7.15 -10.25 -15.07
CA GLU A 492 5.81 -10.14 -15.60
C GLU A 492 5.90 -10.43 -17.10
N PRO A 493 5.14 -11.40 -17.62
CA PRO A 493 4.99 -11.44 -19.05
C PRO A 493 4.40 -10.09 -19.43
N GLU A 494 5.09 -9.31 -20.29
CA GLU A 494 4.42 -8.24 -21.02
C GLU A 494 3.00 -8.73 -21.32
N ASN A 495 1.97 -7.99 -20.91
CA ASN A 495 0.57 -8.41 -20.91
C ASN A 495 0.04 -8.66 -22.34
N LYS A 496 0.64 -9.64 -22.97
CA LYS A 496 0.24 -10.39 -24.13
C LYS A 496 0.48 -11.83 -23.77
N SER A 497 -0.51 -12.49 -23.16
CA SER A 497 -0.48 -13.95 -23.11
C SER A 497 -0.36 -14.44 -24.56
N ILE A 498 0.91 -14.49 -25.01
CA ILE A 498 1.27 -14.95 -26.35
C ILE A 498 0.86 -16.42 -26.48
N VAL A 499 0.73 -17.09 -25.33
CA VAL A 499 0.43 -18.52 -25.25
C VAL A 499 -0.83 -18.76 -24.44
N LYS A 500 -1.85 -19.31 -25.07
CA LYS A 500 -2.99 -19.92 -24.39
C LYS A 500 -2.87 -21.44 -24.47
N ILE A 501 -2.84 -22.10 -23.30
CA ILE A 501 -2.80 -23.57 -23.22
C ILE A 501 -4.15 -24.10 -22.77
N TYR A 502 -4.71 -25.06 -23.51
CA TYR A 502 -6.00 -25.66 -23.17
C TYR A 502 -6.10 -27.12 -23.63
N PRO A 503 -7.01 -27.93 -23.03
CA PRO A 503 -7.79 -27.60 -21.85
C PRO A 503 -6.91 -27.56 -20.58
N ASN A 504 -7.32 -26.78 -19.60
CA ASN A 504 -6.74 -26.80 -18.25
C ASN A 504 -7.90 -26.89 -17.24
N PRO A 505 -8.02 -28.01 -16.48
CA PRO A 505 -7.18 -29.22 -16.45
C PRO A 505 -7.20 -30.04 -17.73
N ALA A 506 -6.05 -30.68 -18.04
CA ALA A 506 -5.85 -31.53 -19.22
C ALA A 506 -5.79 -33.02 -18.89
N LYS A 507 -6.20 -33.90 -19.82
CA LYS A 507 -6.01 -35.37 -19.71
C LYS A 507 -4.76 -35.80 -20.48
N ASP A 508 -4.87 -35.96 -21.78
CA ASP A 508 -3.82 -36.58 -22.60
C ASP A 508 -3.18 -35.62 -23.59
N LEU A 509 -3.85 -34.50 -23.89
CA LEU A 509 -3.40 -33.53 -24.89
C LEU A 509 -3.53 -32.12 -24.35
N LEU A 510 -2.50 -31.30 -24.63
CA LEU A 510 -2.50 -29.84 -24.49
C LEU A 510 -2.46 -29.22 -25.88
N TYR A 511 -3.31 -28.27 -26.12
CA TYR A 511 -3.28 -27.41 -27.30
C TYR A 511 -2.66 -26.06 -26.93
N ILE A 512 -1.89 -25.50 -27.85
CA ILE A 512 -1.16 -24.25 -27.66
C ILE A 512 -1.64 -23.27 -28.71
N ASP A 513 -2.23 -22.17 -28.28
CA ASP A 513 -2.60 -21.04 -29.12
C ASP A 513 -1.62 -19.90 -28.89
N LEU A 514 -0.98 -19.44 -29.97
CA LEU A 514 -0.01 -18.34 -29.93
C LEU A 514 -0.63 -17.11 -30.60
N LYS A 515 -0.87 -16.05 -29.83
CA LYS A 515 -1.19 -14.74 -30.38
C LYS A 515 0.09 -14.12 -30.97
N ASN A 516 -0.01 -13.51 -32.17
CA ASN A 516 1.11 -12.89 -32.88
C ASN A 516 2.24 -13.87 -33.26
N TYR A 517 1.88 -15.10 -33.68
CA TYR A 517 2.82 -16.10 -34.18
C TYR A 517 3.52 -15.62 -35.46
N GLU A 518 4.85 -15.52 -35.40
CA GLU A 518 5.70 -15.22 -36.54
C GLU A 518 6.33 -16.51 -37.10
N THR A 519 6.01 -16.88 -38.31
CA THR A 519 6.44 -18.15 -38.91
C THR A 519 7.94 -18.26 -39.15
N GLU A 520 8.67 -17.17 -39.05
CA GLU A 520 10.13 -17.12 -39.26
C GLU A 520 10.94 -17.31 -37.98
N LYS A 521 10.29 -17.42 -36.81
CA LYS A 521 10.95 -17.58 -35.51
C LYS A 521 10.78 -19.00 -34.99
N ASP A 522 11.82 -19.51 -34.33
CA ASP A 522 11.82 -20.83 -33.70
C ASP A 522 11.16 -20.76 -32.31
N TYR A 523 9.97 -21.39 -32.18
CA TYR A 523 9.25 -21.51 -30.93
C TYR A 523 9.33 -22.94 -30.39
N LYS A 524 9.75 -23.05 -29.12
CA LYS A 524 9.82 -24.31 -28.39
C LYS A 524 9.12 -24.19 -27.05
N ILE A 525 8.34 -25.21 -26.66
CA ILE A 525 7.75 -25.28 -25.34
C ILE A 525 8.39 -26.40 -24.52
N LEU A 526 8.73 -26.11 -23.29
CA LEU A 526 9.24 -27.06 -22.30
C LEU A 526 8.15 -27.29 -21.26
N ILE A 527 7.93 -28.55 -20.86
CA ILE A 527 7.11 -28.92 -19.71
C ILE A 527 8.02 -29.36 -18.57
N LEU A 528 7.79 -28.81 -17.39
CA LEU A 528 8.60 -28.99 -16.19
C LEU A 528 7.72 -29.56 -15.07
N ASN A 529 8.32 -30.31 -14.14
CA ASN A 529 7.65 -30.67 -12.89
C ASN A 529 7.80 -29.55 -11.83
N THR A 530 7.24 -29.74 -10.65
CA THR A 530 7.31 -28.79 -9.52
C THR A 530 8.72 -28.54 -9.00
N GLU A 531 9.69 -29.40 -9.31
CA GLU A 531 11.11 -29.26 -8.97
C GLU A 531 11.90 -28.54 -10.10
N GLY A 532 11.23 -28.01 -11.13
CA GLY A 532 11.87 -27.39 -12.30
C GLY A 532 12.55 -28.35 -13.27
N LYS A 533 12.41 -29.67 -13.07
CA LYS A 533 13.01 -30.68 -13.96
C LYS A 533 12.24 -30.77 -15.27
N LYS A 534 12.96 -30.63 -16.38
CA LYS A 534 12.38 -30.74 -17.74
C LYS A 534 11.93 -32.18 -18.02
N LEU A 535 10.66 -32.33 -18.37
CA LEU A 535 10.02 -33.60 -18.70
C LEU A 535 9.75 -33.75 -20.20
N ILE A 536 9.27 -32.68 -20.86
CA ILE A 536 8.95 -32.66 -22.28
C ILE A 536 9.59 -31.42 -22.91
N SER A 537 10.04 -31.55 -24.15
CA SER A 537 10.47 -30.45 -25.01
C SER A 537 9.80 -30.65 -26.38
N HIS A 538 9.03 -29.67 -26.82
CA HIS A 538 8.25 -29.77 -28.04
C HIS A 538 8.46 -28.52 -28.93
N ASP A 539 8.66 -28.74 -30.23
CA ASP A 539 8.84 -27.69 -31.22
C ASP A 539 7.46 -27.29 -31.78
N LEU A 540 7.09 -26.02 -31.57
CA LEU A 540 5.78 -25.51 -31.96
C LEU A 540 5.67 -25.14 -33.45
N ASN A 541 6.79 -25.10 -34.15
CA ASN A 541 6.77 -24.89 -35.61
C ASN A 541 6.26 -26.13 -36.35
N SER A 542 6.37 -27.32 -35.73
CA SER A 542 5.90 -28.58 -36.29
C SER A 542 4.44 -28.88 -35.94
N GLU A 543 4.03 -28.70 -34.69
CA GLU A 543 2.67 -29.01 -34.24
C GLU A 543 2.33 -28.19 -32.96
N LYS A 544 1.13 -27.57 -32.95
CA LYS A 544 0.64 -26.77 -31.80
C LYS A 544 -0.16 -27.63 -30.80
N LYS A 545 0.19 -28.89 -30.65
CA LYS A 545 -0.37 -29.76 -29.59
C LYS A 545 0.69 -30.68 -29.00
N ILE A 546 0.57 -30.99 -27.72
CA ILE A 546 1.51 -31.82 -26.97
C ILE A 546 0.77 -33.01 -26.38
N ASN A 547 1.32 -34.20 -26.58
CA ASN A 547 0.85 -35.39 -25.87
C ASN A 547 1.49 -35.43 -24.47
N ILE A 548 0.64 -35.37 -23.44
CA ILE A 548 1.01 -35.44 -22.01
C ILE A 548 0.48 -36.67 -21.31
N SER A 549 0.02 -37.70 -22.04
CA SER A 549 -0.54 -38.94 -21.48
C SER A 549 0.44 -39.70 -20.57
N MET A 550 1.76 -39.49 -20.76
CA MET A 550 2.82 -40.06 -19.96
C MET A 550 3.04 -39.39 -18.60
N LEU A 551 2.45 -38.22 -18.38
CA LEU A 551 2.57 -37.48 -17.11
C LEU A 551 1.54 -38.00 -16.12
N SER A 552 1.94 -38.11 -14.84
CA SER A 552 1.02 -38.42 -13.74
C SER A 552 0.06 -37.27 -13.50
N ALA A 553 -1.07 -37.50 -12.81
CA ALA A 553 -1.92 -36.40 -12.35
C ALA A 553 -1.13 -35.48 -11.41
N GLY A 554 -1.27 -34.19 -11.59
CA GLY A 554 -0.53 -33.18 -10.81
C GLY A 554 -0.39 -31.82 -11.51
N ILE A 555 0.33 -30.91 -10.86
CA ILE A 555 0.64 -29.56 -11.37
C ILE A 555 1.96 -29.63 -12.16
N TYR A 556 1.97 -28.98 -13.30
CA TYR A 556 3.12 -28.84 -14.18
C TYR A 556 3.29 -27.40 -14.64
N PHE A 557 4.54 -27.01 -14.89
CA PHE A 557 4.88 -25.72 -15.45
C PHE A 557 5.27 -25.84 -16.92
N TYR A 558 5.06 -24.76 -17.68
CA TYR A 558 5.57 -24.68 -19.04
C TYR A 558 6.42 -23.43 -19.23
N GLN A 559 7.38 -23.50 -20.13
CA GLN A 559 8.17 -22.38 -20.64
C GLN A 559 8.10 -22.36 -22.15
N LEU A 560 7.60 -21.26 -22.72
CA LEU A 560 7.75 -20.96 -24.13
C LEU A 560 9.10 -20.31 -24.36
N GLN A 561 9.89 -20.87 -25.26
CA GLN A 561 11.17 -20.30 -25.68
C GLN A 561 11.08 -19.85 -27.13
N GLN A 562 11.66 -18.70 -27.46
CA GLN A 562 11.85 -18.16 -28.79
C GLN A 562 13.36 -17.95 -29.01
N ASN A 563 13.93 -18.57 -30.05
CA ASN A 563 15.37 -18.53 -30.34
C ASN A 563 16.26 -18.86 -29.12
N GLY A 564 15.78 -19.77 -28.24
CA GLY A 564 16.51 -20.20 -27.04
C GLY A 564 16.32 -19.31 -25.80
N HIS A 565 15.64 -18.18 -25.88
CA HIS A 565 15.30 -17.32 -24.75
C HIS A 565 13.88 -17.60 -24.27
N ILE A 566 13.67 -17.56 -22.93
CA ILE A 566 12.33 -17.72 -22.33
C ILE A 566 11.51 -16.49 -22.69
N HIS A 567 10.32 -16.73 -23.25
CA HIS A 567 9.42 -15.70 -23.75
C HIS A 567 8.08 -15.67 -23.00
N SER A 568 7.67 -16.79 -22.41
CA SER A 568 6.47 -16.90 -21.58
C SER A 568 6.55 -18.16 -20.72
N THR A 569 5.98 -18.10 -19.51
CA THR A 569 5.85 -19.26 -18.61
C THR A 569 4.41 -19.36 -18.10
N GLY A 570 4.05 -20.50 -17.51
CA GLY A 570 2.77 -20.67 -16.87
C GLY A 570 2.59 -22.09 -16.33
N LYS A 571 1.43 -22.37 -15.76
CA LYS A 571 1.11 -23.67 -15.15
C LYS A 571 -0.12 -24.31 -15.79
N PHE A 572 -0.21 -25.64 -15.69
CA PHE A 572 -1.42 -26.38 -16.01
C PHE A 572 -1.58 -27.60 -15.10
N ILE A 573 -2.81 -28.08 -14.98
CA ILE A 573 -3.17 -29.24 -14.17
C ILE A 573 -3.36 -30.43 -15.10
N LYS A 574 -2.72 -31.57 -14.80
CA LYS A 574 -2.94 -32.87 -15.45
C LYS A 574 -3.87 -33.71 -14.57
N ASN A 575 -5.02 -34.12 -15.11
CA ASN A 575 -5.98 -35.05 -14.49
C ASN A 575 -5.62 -36.49 -14.74
#